data_b56a44e01f5c036ae56e696ce964ba8d
#
_entry.id   b56a44e01f5c036ae56e696ce964ba8d
#
_cell.length_a   1.000
_cell.length_b   1.000
_cell.length_c   1.000
_cell.angle_alpha   90.00
_cell.angle_beta   90.00
_cell.angle_gamma   90.00
#
_symmetry.space_group_name_H-M   'P 1'
#
loop_
_entity.id
_entity.type
_entity.pdbx_description
1 polymer ?
#
loop_
_entity_poly.entity_id
_entity_poly.type
_entity_poly.pdbx_seq_one_letter_code
_entity_poly.pdbx_strand_id
1 'polypeptide(L)'
;MSRRLRGLRRVSQVAFLAAFVALFGFAAYLVSTPVPPDLFLRADPLIAFSAMVSARRLVLPLLWFAIPVVVLSLLFGRAFCGWICPMGTSIDLCERLFHIRGLRPSKAPQWRRLKFYLLIALLLTMLLPAAHKSAEELGISKTVGLSAVYALDPIALLTRTFSLVALPAAQWAIGMVNDSLTAFGYSDFVDRHQWLARVVNPVQMGTNLVARPVYFRLGLFTFLFFGGIVALGRFGRRFWCRNICPLGALLGFLGKVSPLRLAVSEKCTRCMRCVNECKVGAITEDPKKYLGAECIGCYSCIAVCPVSAVSLTAGGADAGRDDALQLDRRRLLQAAGAGVAAVIIPKVDWSAKRAERAATKFSDAKLIRPPGALPEEPFVTACVRCGECMKVCPTNALQPAFGEGGLQALESPVLVPRVGPCSQACNLCGSVCPTRAIEPFTIEEKSYLYLGTAVVDRNMCIAWANDKQCLICDEACSYDAISQKKTGGVGRPVIDERICVGCGLCERACPVQPQGAIHVYASGDKRHLSRREQRDLREQVKQEPVSELPYPNL
;
A
#
# COMPACT_ATOMS: atom_id res chain seq x y z
N MET A 1 7.46 -28.26 28.51
CA MET A 1 7.92 -27.65 27.24
C MET A 1 6.79 -27.03 26.42
N SER A 2 5.66 -27.69 26.21
CA SER A 2 4.57 -27.24 25.33
C SER A 2 3.82 -25.97 25.75
N ARG A 3 3.53 -25.78 27.06
CA ARG A 3 2.89 -24.55 27.56
C ARG A 3 3.78 -23.32 27.43
N ARG A 4 5.11 -23.49 27.64
CA ARG A 4 6.11 -22.42 27.48
C ARG A 4 6.21 -21.94 26.01
N LEU A 5 6.25 -22.88 25.05
CA LEU A 5 6.30 -22.54 23.61
C LEU A 5 5.03 -21.77 23.15
N ARG A 6 3.85 -22.14 23.67
CA ARG A 6 2.61 -21.42 23.37
C ARG A 6 2.62 -20.01 23.96
N GLY A 7 3.16 -19.84 25.18
CA GLY A 7 3.35 -18.54 25.81
C GLY A 7 4.33 -17.67 25.01
N LEU A 8 5.50 -18.19 24.69
CA LEU A 8 6.53 -17.52 23.93
C LEU A 8 6.00 -17.04 22.56
N ARG A 9 5.24 -17.90 21.86
CA ARG A 9 4.61 -17.51 20.60
C ARG A 9 3.64 -16.33 20.77
N ARG A 10 2.81 -16.32 21.83
CA ARG A 10 1.88 -15.21 22.07
C ARG A 10 2.64 -13.91 22.34
N VAL A 11 3.71 -13.98 23.14
CA VAL A 11 4.60 -12.84 23.39
C VAL A 11 5.21 -12.33 22.09
N SER A 12 5.78 -13.25 21.27
CA SER A 12 6.34 -12.91 19.95
C SER A 12 5.29 -12.21 19.05
N GLN A 13 4.09 -12.77 18.92
CA GLN A 13 3.01 -12.18 18.11
C GLN A 13 2.64 -10.77 18.57
N VAL A 14 2.51 -10.56 19.89
CA VAL A 14 2.21 -9.23 20.46
C VAL A 14 3.38 -8.29 20.25
N ALA A 15 4.61 -8.74 20.49
CA ALA A 15 5.80 -7.93 20.30
C ALA A 15 5.96 -7.46 18.84
N PHE A 16 5.81 -8.37 17.86
CA PHE A 16 5.91 -8.00 16.44
C PHE A 16 4.74 -7.14 15.96
N LEU A 17 3.53 -7.34 16.47
CA LEU A 17 2.41 -6.44 16.18
C LEU A 17 2.65 -5.05 16.80
N ALA A 18 3.13 -4.99 18.03
CA ALA A 18 3.50 -3.73 18.68
C ALA A 18 4.64 -3.02 17.94
N ALA A 19 5.66 -3.77 17.51
CA ALA A 19 6.74 -3.23 16.68
C ALA A 19 6.23 -2.70 15.33
N PHE A 20 5.30 -3.41 14.67
CA PHE A 20 4.65 -2.94 13.45
C PHE A 20 3.89 -1.63 13.69
N VAL A 21 3.08 -1.55 14.74
CA VAL A 21 2.31 -0.34 15.08
C VAL A 21 3.24 0.81 15.47
N ALA A 22 4.31 0.54 16.22
CA ALA A 22 5.30 1.55 16.59
C ALA A 22 6.04 2.09 15.36
N LEU A 23 6.59 1.23 14.50
CA LEU A 23 7.26 1.65 13.25
C LEU A 23 6.29 2.41 12.34
N PHE A 24 5.05 1.93 12.23
CA PHE A 24 4.00 2.63 11.51
C PHE A 24 3.74 4.03 12.08
N GLY A 25 3.70 4.18 13.41
CA GLY A 25 3.53 5.49 14.08
C GLY A 25 4.73 6.42 13.89
N PHE A 26 5.96 5.90 13.99
CA PHE A 26 7.19 6.69 13.83
C PHE A 26 7.45 7.18 12.41
N ALA A 27 6.80 6.65 11.40
CA ALA A 27 6.85 7.17 10.02
C ALA A 27 6.18 8.54 9.87
N ALA A 28 6.01 9.27 10.96
CA ALA A 28 5.45 10.61 10.96
C ALA A 28 6.45 11.67 10.46
N TYR A 29 5.94 12.82 10.09
CA TYR A 29 6.60 13.91 9.36
C TYR A 29 7.95 14.41 9.90
N LEU A 30 8.29 14.21 11.16
CA LEU A 30 9.49 14.82 11.77
C LEU A 30 10.41 13.84 12.50
N VAL A 31 10.13 12.56 12.47
CA VAL A 31 10.93 11.57 13.21
C VAL A 31 11.81 10.78 12.25
N SER A 32 13.10 11.12 12.20
CA SER A 32 14.12 10.27 11.58
C SER A 32 14.35 9.06 12.47
N THR A 33 13.95 7.89 12.02
CA THR A 33 14.21 6.64 12.74
C THR A 33 15.41 5.91 12.11
N PRO A 34 16.30 5.30 12.92
CA PRO A 34 17.41 4.50 12.41
C PRO A 34 16.92 3.21 11.71
N VAL A 35 15.70 2.78 12.02
CA VAL A 35 15.05 1.62 11.40
C VAL A 35 14.02 2.12 10.39
N PRO A 36 14.03 1.62 9.14
CA PRO A 36 13.06 2.04 8.14
C PRO A 36 11.63 1.70 8.61
N PRO A 37 10.71 2.67 8.56
CA PRO A 37 9.34 2.48 9.05
C PRO A 37 8.55 1.44 8.24
N ASP A 38 8.96 1.20 7.02
CA ASP A 38 8.41 0.22 6.08
C ASP A 38 9.12 -1.16 6.15
N LEU A 39 9.82 -1.46 7.27
CA LEU A 39 10.58 -2.69 7.48
C LEU A 39 9.78 -3.96 7.14
N PHE A 40 8.52 -4.05 7.60
CA PHE A 40 7.69 -5.23 7.34
C PHE A 40 7.35 -5.41 5.86
N LEU A 41 7.17 -4.31 5.12
CA LEU A 41 6.95 -4.34 3.66
C LEU A 41 8.23 -4.76 2.93
N ARG A 42 9.40 -4.28 3.35
CA ARG A 42 10.70 -4.68 2.79
C ARG A 42 11.03 -6.14 3.08
N ALA A 43 10.60 -6.64 4.24
CA ALA A 43 10.84 -8.03 4.66
C ALA A 43 9.90 -9.04 3.95
N ASP A 44 8.93 -8.57 3.14
CA ASP A 44 8.03 -9.46 2.41
C ASP A 44 8.67 -10.00 1.13
N PRO A 45 8.92 -11.34 1.04
CA PRO A 45 9.54 -11.94 -0.13
C PRO A 45 8.68 -11.83 -1.40
N LEU A 46 7.35 -11.77 -1.27
CA LEU A 46 6.45 -11.65 -2.41
C LEU A 46 6.52 -10.24 -3.00
N ILE A 47 6.55 -9.22 -2.16
CA ILE A 47 6.76 -7.81 -2.57
C ILE A 47 8.14 -7.65 -3.19
N ALA A 48 9.20 -8.18 -2.55
CA ALA A 48 10.55 -8.09 -3.08
C ALA A 48 10.67 -8.72 -4.47
N PHE A 49 10.15 -9.93 -4.64
CA PHE A 49 10.15 -10.64 -5.91
C PHE A 49 9.37 -9.86 -6.99
N SER A 50 8.16 -9.43 -6.67
CA SER A 50 7.30 -8.72 -7.62
C SER A 50 7.89 -7.37 -8.06
N ALA A 51 8.45 -6.61 -7.12
CA ALA A 51 9.09 -5.33 -7.41
C ALA A 51 10.32 -5.49 -8.32
N MET A 52 11.16 -6.51 -8.07
CA MET A 52 12.34 -6.79 -8.90
C MET A 52 11.96 -7.23 -10.31
N VAL A 53 10.98 -8.12 -10.44
CA VAL A 53 10.50 -8.58 -11.75
C VAL A 53 9.88 -7.42 -12.55
N SER A 54 9.02 -6.64 -11.92
CA SER A 54 8.36 -5.49 -12.56
C SER A 54 9.33 -4.39 -12.96
N ALA A 55 10.30 -4.07 -12.09
CA ALA A 55 11.29 -3.04 -12.32
C ALA A 55 12.43 -3.50 -13.27
N ARG A 56 12.53 -4.80 -13.56
CA ARG A 56 13.66 -5.42 -14.30
C ARG A 56 15.03 -5.01 -13.76
N ARG A 57 15.10 -4.71 -12.47
CA ARG A 57 16.32 -4.32 -11.77
C ARG A 57 16.35 -4.91 -10.37
N LEU A 58 17.55 -5.23 -9.89
CA LEU A 58 17.73 -5.66 -8.50
C LEU A 58 17.54 -4.47 -7.55
N VAL A 59 16.56 -4.59 -6.66
CA VAL A 59 16.33 -3.61 -5.58
C VAL A 59 16.98 -4.15 -4.31
N LEU A 60 18.29 -3.92 -4.18
CA LEU A 60 19.11 -4.43 -3.07
C LEU A 60 18.48 -4.21 -1.68
N PRO A 61 17.90 -3.04 -1.34
CA PRO A 61 17.29 -2.85 -0.03
C PRO A 61 16.16 -3.83 0.28
N LEU A 62 15.36 -4.24 -0.73
CA LEU A 62 14.29 -5.24 -0.54
C LEU A 62 14.88 -6.65 -0.37
N LEU A 63 15.92 -6.97 -1.13
CA LEU A 63 16.53 -8.30 -1.09
C LEU A 63 17.13 -8.60 0.28
N TRP A 64 17.87 -7.65 0.87
CA TRP A 64 18.50 -7.82 2.18
C TRP A 64 17.49 -8.12 3.29
N PHE A 65 16.33 -7.48 3.28
CA PHE A 65 15.29 -7.69 4.29
C PHE A 65 14.43 -8.92 4.01
N ALA A 66 14.27 -9.33 2.74
CA ALA A 66 13.47 -10.51 2.38
C ALA A 66 14.22 -11.83 2.60
N ILE A 67 15.56 -11.88 2.42
CA ILE A 67 16.38 -13.07 2.60
C ILE A 67 16.19 -13.73 3.99
N PRO A 68 16.22 -13.00 5.12
CA PRO A 68 16.00 -13.61 6.44
C PRO A 68 14.65 -14.34 6.54
N VAL A 69 13.59 -13.81 5.94
CA VAL A 69 12.26 -14.44 5.94
C VAL A 69 12.23 -15.69 5.06
N VAL A 70 12.93 -15.67 3.92
CA VAL A 70 13.09 -16.85 3.05
C VAL A 70 13.87 -17.94 3.80
N VAL A 71 15.01 -17.61 4.40
CA VAL A 71 15.83 -18.55 5.20
C VAL A 71 15.05 -19.12 6.37
N LEU A 72 14.33 -18.26 7.12
CA LEU A 72 13.43 -18.71 8.19
C LEU A 72 12.39 -19.72 7.67
N SER A 73 11.86 -19.49 6.48
CA SER A 73 10.85 -20.36 5.88
C SER A 73 11.43 -21.68 5.37
N LEU A 74 12.66 -21.67 4.87
CA LEU A 74 13.36 -22.90 4.48
C LEU A 74 13.70 -23.78 5.69
N LEU A 75 14.06 -23.17 6.83
CA LEU A 75 14.46 -23.89 8.05
C LEU A 75 13.24 -24.36 8.87
N PHE A 76 12.24 -23.48 9.05
CA PHE A 76 11.12 -23.67 9.98
C PHE A 76 9.74 -23.72 9.29
N GLY A 77 9.71 -23.86 7.98
CA GLY A 77 8.45 -23.81 7.23
C GLY A 77 7.76 -22.44 7.32
N ARG A 78 6.45 -22.40 7.40
CA ARG A 78 5.67 -21.14 7.49
C ARG A 78 5.71 -20.49 8.89
N ALA A 79 6.83 -20.60 9.62
CA ALA A 79 6.94 -20.04 10.97
C ALA A 79 6.71 -18.51 10.97
N PHE A 80 7.15 -17.77 9.94
CA PHE A 80 6.86 -16.36 9.79
C PHE A 80 5.37 -16.04 9.97
N CYS A 81 4.48 -16.80 9.30
CA CYS A 81 3.01 -16.60 9.40
C CYS A 81 2.45 -16.88 10.80
N GLY A 82 3.13 -17.72 11.57
CA GLY A 82 2.70 -18.12 12.91
C GLY A 82 3.21 -17.24 14.05
N TRP A 83 4.36 -16.57 13.86
CA TRP A 83 5.12 -15.91 14.94
C TRP A 83 5.33 -14.43 14.69
N ILE A 84 5.54 -14.02 13.45
CA ILE A 84 6.00 -12.66 13.08
C ILE A 84 4.91 -11.87 12.36
N CYS A 85 4.18 -12.49 11.42
CA CYS A 85 3.27 -11.80 10.52
C CYS A 85 2.20 -10.98 11.28
N PRO A 86 2.20 -9.64 11.14
CA PRO A 86 1.26 -8.78 11.86
C PRO A 86 -0.18 -9.00 11.39
N MET A 87 -0.42 -9.28 10.11
CA MET A 87 -1.76 -9.59 9.57
C MET A 87 -2.39 -10.82 10.26
N GLY A 88 -1.61 -11.89 10.44
CA GLY A 88 -2.10 -13.09 11.12
C GLY A 88 -2.44 -12.84 12.59
N THR A 89 -1.71 -11.95 13.25
CA THR A 89 -1.97 -11.55 14.64
C THR A 89 -3.19 -10.64 14.72
N SER A 90 -3.34 -9.70 13.80
CA SER A 90 -4.52 -8.81 13.72
C SER A 90 -5.80 -9.60 13.50
N ILE A 91 -5.81 -10.61 12.61
CA ILE A 91 -6.96 -11.50 12.42
C ILE A 91 -7.27 -12.28 13.72
N ASP A 92 -6.25 -12.89 14.37
CA ASP A 92 -6.44 -13.60 15.64
C ASP A 92 -7.00 -12.68 16.74
N LEU A 93 -6.62 -11.40 16.75
CA LEU A 93 -7.10 -10.38 17.69
C LEU A 93 -8.56 -10.00 17.40
N CYS A 94 -8.88 -9.69 16.15
CA CYS A 94 -10.24 -9.35 15.72
C CYS A 94 -11.22 -10.52 15.94
N GLU A 95 -10.81 -11.77 15.61
CA GLU A 95 -11.64 -12.97 15.87
C GLU A 95 -11.99 -13.11 17.35
N ARG A 96 -11.08 -12.72 18.27
CA ARG A 96 -11.36 -12.74 19.71
C ARG A 96 -12.23 -11.56 20.14
N LEU A 97 -11.92 -10.36 19.68
CA LEU A 97 -12.62 -9.12 20.05
C LEU A 97 -14.09 -9.18 19.65
N PHE A 98 -14.35 -9.61 18.42
CA PHE A 98 -15.71 -9.72 17.86
C PHE A 98 -16.37 -11.08 18.14
N HIS A 99 -15.74 -11.94 18.96
CA HIS A 99 -16.27 -13.26 19.34
C HIS A 99 -16.64 -14.13 18.12
N ILE A 100 -15.88 -14.02 17.01
CA ILE A 100 -16.15 -14.79 15.80
C ILE A 100 -15.80 -16.24 16.03
N ARG A 101 -16.83 -17.08 16.17
CA ARG A 101 -16.70 -18.54 16.35
C ARG A 101 -16.68 -19.19 14.96
N GLY A 102 -15.49 -19.40 14.40
CA GLY A 102 -15.32 -20.13 13.15
C GLY A 102 -15.70 -21.61 13.26
N LEU A 103 -16.08 -22.20 12.14
CA LEU A 103 -16.34 -23.64 12.04
C LEU A 103 -15.12 -24.45 12.46
N ARG A 104 -15.35 -25.66 12.99
CA ARG A 104 -14.25 -26.58 13.31
C ARG A 104 -13.45 -26.93 12.05
N PRO A 105 -12.14 -27.16 12.14
CA PRO A 105 -11.30 -27.43 10.96
C PRO A 105 -11.77 -28.58 10.08
N SER A 106 -12.40 -29.58 10.66
CA SER A 106 -13.01 -30.74 9.96
C SER A 106 -14.26 -30.36 9.14
N LYS A 107 -15.00 -29.33 9.55
CA LYS A 107 -16.23 -28.86 8.88
C LYS A 107 -16.00 -27.62 8.01
N ALA A 108 -14.82 -27.00 8.09
CA ALA A 108 -14.51 -25.79 7.33
C ALA A 108 -14.23 -26.12 5.85
N PRO A 109 -14.67 -25.25 4.92
CA PRO A 109 -14.38 -25.43 3.50
C PRO A 109 -12.88 -25.59 3.24
N GLN A 110 -12.52 -26.62 2.49
CA GLN A 110 -11.12 -26.95 2.22
C GLN A 110 -10.65 -26.38 0.87
N TRP A 111 -10.68 -25.06 0.72
CA TRP A 111 -10.23 -24.37 -0.49
C TRP A 111 -8.73 -24.10 -0.51
N ARG A 112 -7.96 -24.89 0.21
CA ARG A 112 -6.51 -24.70 0.40
C ARG A 112 -5.71 -24.58 -0.89
N ARG A 113 -6.18 -25.22 -1.97
CA ARG A 113 -5.55 -25.15 -3.30
C ARG A 113 -5.72 -23.79 -3.95
N LEU A 114 -6.77 -23.04 -3.58
CA LEU A 114 -7.10 -21.73 -4.18
C LEU A 114 -5.93 -20.74 -4.08
N LYS A 115 -5.27 -20.65 -2.92
CA LYS A 115 -4.13 -19.73 -2.74
C LYS A 115 -2.95 -20.03 -3.67
N PHE A 116 -2.71 -21.31 -4.02
CA PHE A 116 -1.66 -21.68 -4.96
C PHE A 116 -2.03 -21.32 -6.39
N TYR A 117 -3.29 -21.50 -6.77
CA TYR A 117 -3.80 -21.06 -8.06
C TYR A 117 -3.75 -19.52 -8.16
N LEU A 118 -4.14 -18.81 -7.10
CA LEU A 118 -4.00 -17.37 -7.01
C LEU A 118 -2.54 -16.94 -7.15
N LEU A 119 -1.62 -17.59 -6.42
CA LEU A 119 -0.19 -17.27 -6.54
C LEU A 119 0.31 -17.46 -7.98
N ILE A 120 -0.04 -18.55 -8.64
CA ILE A 120 0.35 -18.82 -10.04
C ILE A 120 -0.25 -17.76 -10.97
N ALA A 121 -1.55 -17.47 -10.84
CA ALA A 121 -2.19 -16.41 -11.62
C ALA A 121 -1.48 -15.06 -11.44
N LEU A 122 -1.15 -14.71 -10.19
CA LEU A 122 -0.45 -13.47 -9.85
C LEU A 122 0.97 -13.43 -10.40
N LEU A 123 1.72 -14.53 -10.34
CA LEU A 123 3.07 -14.61 -10.93
C LEU A 123 3.03 -14.45 -12.45
N LEU A 124 2.02 -15.04 -13.11
CA LEU A 124 1.83 -14.88 -14.55
C LEU A 124 1.51 -13.44 -14.93
N THR A 125 0.68 -12.73 -14.16
CA THR A 125 0.41 -11.30 -14.42
C THR A 125 1.67 -10.42 -14.33
N MET A 126 2.69 -10.86 -13.58
CA MET A 126 3.98 -10.16 -13.49
C MET A 126 4.93 -10.52 -14.65
N LEU A 127 4.96 -11.79 -15.04
CA LEU A 127 5.91 -12.29 -16.04
C LEU A 127 5.48 -11.93 -17.47
N LEU A 128 4.18 -11.89 -17.77
CA LEU A 128 3.67 -11.57 -19.11
C LEU A 128 4.12 -10.20 -19.63
N PRO A 129 4.09 -9.09 -18.84
CA PRO A 129 4.63 -7.81 -19.29
C PRO A 129 6.14 -7.85 -19.52
N ALA A 130 6.86 -8.74 -18.83
CA ALA A 130 8.30 -8.89 -19.00
C ALA A 130 8.69 -9.54 -20.35
N ALA A 131 7.81 -10.37 -20.93
CA ALA A 131 8.01 -11.03 -22.23
C ALA A 131 7.73 -10.13 -23.45
N HIS A 132 7.41 -8.87 -23.27
CA HIS A 132 6.65 -8.04 -24.19
C HIS A 132 7.43 -7.25 -25.25
N LYS A 133 8.73 -7.41 -25.43
CA LYS A 133 9.40 -6.83 -26.63
C LYS A 133 8.83 -7.39 -27.95
N SER A 134 8.31 -8.63 -27.89
CA SER A 134 7.73 -9.33 -29.04
C SER A 134 6.27 -8.98 -29.36
N ALA A 135 5.56 -8.34 -28.45
CA ALA A 135 4.12 -8.06 -28.60
C ALA A 135 3.83 -6.63 -29.09
N GLU A 136 4.81 -5.75 -29.03
CA GLU A 136 4.75 -4.44 -29.70
C GLU A 136 4.67 -4.63 -31.24
N GLU A 137 5.31 -5.69 -31.77
CA GLU A 137 5.20 -6.11 -33.17
C GLU A 137 3.82 -6.67 -33.54
N LEU A 138 3.03 -7.11 -32.54
CA LEU A 138 1.68 -7.65 -32.73
C LEU A 138 0.56 -6.60 -32.53
N GLY A 139 0.89 -5.31 -32.41
CA GLY A 139 -0.10 -4.24 -32.26
C GLY A 139 -0.88 -4.28 -30.93
N ILE A 140 -0.45 -5.12 -29.99
CA ILE A 140 -1.05 -5.16 -28.65
C ILE A 140 -0.45 -4.02 -27.85
N SER A 141 -1.20 -2.96 -27.63
CA SER A 141 -0.83 -1.78 -26.85
C SER A 141 -0.15 -2.14 -25.52
N LYS A 142 0.89 -1.37 -25.17
CA LYS A 142 1.76 -1.51 -23.98
C LYS A 142 1.03 -2.06 -22.76
N THR A 143 1.34 -3.32 -22.40
CA THR A 143 0.59 -4.04 -21.38
C THR A 143 1.14 -3.73 -20.00
N VAL A 144 0.44 -2.89 -19.26
CA VAL A 144 0.67 -2.72 -17.84
C VAL A 144 0.11 -3.95 -17.13
N GLY A 145 0.98 -4.78 -16.55
CA GLY A 145 0.54 -5.92 -15.74
C GLY A 145 -0.29 -5.41 -14.57
N LEU A 146 -1.52 -5.92 -14.45
CA LEU A 146 -2.30 -5.66 -13.25
C LEU A 146 -1.56 -6.29 -12.07
N SER A 147 -0.94 -5.48 -11.24
CA SER A 147 -0.30 -5.98 -10.00
C SER A 147 -1.36 -6.30 -8.94
N ALA A 148 -2.29 -7.21 -9.30
CA ALA A 148 -3.34 -7.72 -8.41
C ALA A 148 -2.75 -8.39 -7.16
N VAL A 149 -1.47 -8.78 -7.22
CA VAL A 149 -0.69 -9.25 -6.06
C VAL A 149 -0.83 -8.31 -4.89
N TYR A 150 -0.71 -7.02 -5.12
CA TYR A 150 -0.69 -6.03 -4.05
C TYR A 150 -2.06 -5.79 -3.39
N ALA A 151 -3.13 -6.13 -4.09
CA ALA A 151 -4.46 -6.12 -3.49
C ALA A 151 -4.64 -7.25 -2.47
N LEU A 152 -3.95 -8.38 -2.69
CA LEU A 152 -4.08 -9.62 -1.89
C LEU A 152 -2.87 -9.86 -0.96
N ASP A 153 -1.78 -9.09 -1.09
CA ASP A 153 -0.64 -9.21 -0.20
C ASP A 153 -1.02 -8.84 1.24
N PRO A 154 -0.75 -9.71 2.23
CA PRO A 154 -1.24 -9.51 3.59
C PRO A 154 -0.59 -8.32 4.31
N ILE A 155 0.68 -8.03 4.03
CA ILE A 155 1.41 -6.95 4.71
C ILE A 155 1.03 -5.61 4.09
N ALA A 156 1.01 -5.51 2.76
CA ALA A 156 0.56 -4.30 2.07
C ALA A 156 -0.90 -3.96 2.41
N LEU A 157 -1.78 -4.96 2.46
CA LEU A 157 -3.18 -4.79 2.83
C LEU A 157 -3.34 -4.29 4.27
N LEU A 158 -2.60 -4.87 5.22
CA LEU A 158 -2.65 -4.43 6.62
C LEU A 158 -2.15 -2.99 6.74
N THR A 159 -0.98 -2.68 6.14
CA THR A 159 -0.41 -1.32 6.16
C THR A 159 -1.38 -0.31 5.55
N ARG A 160 -2.01 -0.65 4.43
CA ARG A 160 -3.04 0.18 3.79
C ARG A 160 -4.25 0.39 4.70
N THR A 161 -4.72 -0.66 5.37
CA THR A 161 -5.83 -0.55 6.33
C THR A 161 -5.46 0.37 7.49
N PHE A 162 -4.24 0.27 8.00
CA PHE A 162 -3.76 1.18 9.05
C PHE A 162 -3.62 2.62 8.54
N SER A 163 -3.11 2.82 7.32
CA SER A 163 -2.91 4.15 6.74
C SER A 163 -4.23 4.87 6.42
N LEU A 164 -5.18 4.16 5.80
CA LEU A 164 -6.39 4.78 5.25
C LEU A 164 -7.61 4.69 6.19
N VAL A 165 -7.55 3.83 7.21
CA VAL A 165 -8.70 3.60 8.10
C VAL A 165 -8.32 3.80 9.57
N ALA A 166 -7.35 3.03 10.10
CA ALA A 166 -7.07 3.03 11.53
C ALA A 166 -6.50 4.37 12.01
N LEU A 167 -5.54 4.95 11.27
CA LEU A 167 -4.94 6.23 11.60
C LEU A 167 -5.96 7.38 11.54
N PRO A 168 -6.74 7.58 10.45
CA PRO A 168 -7.78 8.59 10.42
C PRO A 168 -8.82 8.43 11.54
N ALA A 169 -9.24 7.20 11.83
CA ALA A 169 -10.18 6.94 12.92
C ALA A 169 -9.59 7.29 14.30
N ALA A 170 -8.30 6.95 14.53
CA ALA A 170 -7.60 7.31 15.75
C ALA A 170 -7.44 8.84 15.89
N GLN A 171 -7.07 9.53 14.83
CA GLN A 171 -6.95 11.00 14.81
C GLN A 171 -8.31 11.66 15.10
N TRP A 172 -9.37 11.17 14.50
CA TRP A 172 -10.72 11.67 14.75
C TRP A 172 -11.14 11.45 16.22
N ALA A 173 -10.92 10.25 16.76
CA ALA A 173 -11.24 9.93 18.14
C ALA A 173 -10.43 10.80 19.13
N ILE A 174 -9.13 10.98 18.88
CA ILE A 174 -8.26 11.83 19.69
C ILE A 174 -8.69 13.29 19.58
N GLY A 175 -9.05 13.75 18.39
CA GLY A 175 -9.61 15.10 18.18
C GLY A 175 -10.85 15.33 19.04
N MET A 176 -11.83 14.41 19.02
CA MET A 176 -13.03 14.50 19.85
C MET A 176 -12.71 14.54 21.34
N VAL A 177 -11.76 13.70 21.80
CA VAL A 177 -11.32 13.71 23.20
C VAL A 177 -10.64 15.04 23.54
N ASN A 178 -9.76 15.52 22.67
CA ASN A 178 -9.06 16.79 22.89
C ASN A 178 -10.05 17.99 22.93
N ASP A 179 -11.01 18.03 21.99
CA ASP A 179 -12.05 19.08 21.95
C ASP A 179 -12.92 19.04 23.22
N SER A 180 -13.24 17.85 23.70
CA SER A 180 -13.98 17.68 24.96
C SER A 180 -13.14 18.15 26.16
N LEU A 181 -11.86 17.79 26.22
CA LEU A 181 -10.96 18.20 27.30
C LEU A 181 -10.71 19.71 27.29
N THR A 182 -10.56 20.32 26.12
CA THR A 182 -10.41 21.78 26.00
C THR A 182 -11.68 22.52 26.47
N ALA A 183 -12.85 21.98 26.18
CA ALA A 183 -14.12 22.51 26.69
C ALA A 183 -14.22 22.44 28.23
N PHE A 184 -13.52 21.50 28.88
CA PHE A 184 -13.41 21.39 30.34
C PHE A 184 -12.19 22.14 30.93
N GLY A 185 -11.51 23.00 30.19
CA GLY A 185 -10.38 23.81 30.68
C GLY A 185 -9.06 23.03 30.82
N TYR A 186 -8.90 21.89 30.10
CA TYR A 186 -7.68 21.08 30.14
C TYR A 186 -6.45 21.84 29.63
N SER A 187 -6.61 22.77 28.71
CA SER A 187 -5.53 23.67 28.25
C SER A 187 -4.90 24.43 29.41
N ASP A 188 -5.72 25.03 30.27
CA ASP A 188 -5.27 25.76 31.46
C ASP A 188 -4.61 24.83 32.47
N PHE A 189 -5.03 23.57 32.56
CA PHE A 189 -4.43 22.57 33.44
C PHE A 189 -3.06 22.11 32.90
N VAL A 190 -2.90 21.86 31.61
CA VAL A 190 -1.61 21.47 30.98
C VAL A 190 -0.62 22.62 31.03
N ASP A 191 -1.06 23.87 30.80
CA ASP A 191 -0.21 25.07 30.88
C ASP A 191 0.29 25.32 32.31
N ARG A 192 -0.50 25.01 33.32
CA ARG A 192 -0.06 25.03 34.74
C ARG A 192 0.92 23.90 35.09
N HIS A 193 0.88 22.76 34.39
CA HIS A 193 1.72 21.59 34.66
C HIS A 193 2.69 21.32 33.52
N GLN A 194 3.71 22.15 33.36
CA GLN A 194 4.72 22.08 32.26
C GLN A 194 5.35 20.69 32.07
N TRP A 195 5.40 19.84 33.09
CA TRP A 195 5.90 18.48 32.97
C TRP A 195 4.98 17.59 32.09
N LEU A 196 3.66 17.79 32.17
CA LEU A 196 2.67 17.13 31.31
C LEU A 196 2.85 17.55 29.84
N ALA A 197 3.05 18.83 29.61
CA ALA A 197 3.33 19.36 28.28
C ALA A 197 4.60 18.74 27.66
N ARG A 198 5.65 18.49 28.46
CA ARG A 198 6.89 17.82 28.00
C ARG A 198 6.68 16.37 27.57
N VAL A 199 5.65 15.68 28.05
CA VAL A 199 5.33 14.30 27.67
C VAL A 199 4.30 14.26 26.55
N VAL A 200 3.27 15.09 26.62
CA VAL A 200 2.16 15.11 25.67
C VAL A 200 2.57 15.71 24.33
N ASN A 201 3.25 16.87 24.33
CA ASN A 201 3.62 17.56 23.10
C ASN A 201 4.55 16.75 22.17
N PRO A 202 5.61 16.08 22.65
CA PRO A 202 6.45 15.23 21.78
C PRO A 202 5.68 14.04 21.21
N VAL A 203 4.78 13.43 21.97
CA VAL A 203 3.94 12.33 21.49
C VAL A 203 2.95 12.83 20.42
N GLN A 204 2.35 13.99 20.64
CA GLN A 204 1.45 14.62 19.69
C GLN A 204 2.17 15.01 18.40
N MET A 205 3.34 15.66 18.50
CA MET A 205 4.14 16.03 17.33
C MET A 205 4.73 14.82 16.61
N GLY A 206 5.22 13.82 17.36
CA GLY A 206 5.87 12.65 16.80
C GLY A 206 4.93 11.67 16.11
N THR A 207 3.64 11.67 16.45
CA THR A 207 2.67 10.71 15.89
C THR A 207 1.74 11.32 14.84
N ASN A 208 1.80 12.63 14.58
CA ASN A 208 0.79 13.37 13.79
C ASN A 208 -0.67 13.15 14.26
N LEU A 209 -0.85 12.67 15.48
CA LEU A 209 -2.17 12.33 16.01
C LEU A 209 -3.04 13.57 16.29
N VAL A 210 -2.42 14.74 16.38
CA VAL A 210 -3.11 16.04 16.62
C VAL A 210 -3.26 16.87 15.35
N ALA A 211 -2.58 16.46 14.26
CA ALA A 211 -2.86 17.05 12.97
C ALA A 211 -4.35 16.84 12.62
N ARG A 212 -4.94 17.80 11.91
CA ARG A 212 -6.34 17.76 11.47
C ARG A 212 -6.71 16.36 10.96
N PRO A 213 -7.91 15.85 11.29
CA PRO A 213 -8.30 14.51 10.87
C PRO A 213 -8.17 14.38 9.36
N VAL A 214 -7.32 13.46 8.92
CA VAL A 214 -7.13 13.19 7.51
C VAL A 214 -8.31 12.37 6.99
N TYR A 215 -8.68 12.63 5.76
CA TYR A 215 -9.76 11.92 5.08
C TYR A 215 -9.25 11.29 3.80
N PHE A 216 -9.59 10.03 3.55
CA PHE A 216 -9.24 9.31 2.33
C PHE A 216 -10.50 8.82 1.60
N ARG A 217 -10.57 9.07 0.28
CA ARG A 217 -11.73 8.75 -0.58
C ARG A 217 -12.14 7.28 -0.54
N LEU A 218 -11.17 6.35 -0.44
CA LEU A 218 -11.40 4.90 -0.41
C LEU A 218 -11.29 4.28 0.99
N GLY A 219 -11.31 5.08 2.06
CA GLY A 219 -11.22 4.57 3.44
C GLY A 219 -12.32 3.55 3.76
N LEU A 220 -13.58 3.86 3.40
CA LEU A 220 -14.71 2.94 3.61
C LEU A 220 -14.54 1.63 2.82
N PHE A 221 -14.10 1.70 1.56
CA PHE A 221 -13.85 0.49 0.75
C PHE A 221 -12.79 -0.40 1.41
N THR A 222 -11.65 0.20 1.83
CA THR A 222 -10.58 -0.52 2.52
C THR A 222 -11.05 -1.12 3.85
N PHE A 223 -11.88 -0.39 4.61
CA PHE A 223 -12.49 -0.88 5.84
C PHE A 223 -13.40 -2.08 5.59
N LEU A 224 -14.29 -2.01 4.61
CA LEU A 224 -15.19 -3.10 4.26
C LEU A 224 -14.44 -4.31 3.72
N PHE A 225 -13.38 -4.10 2.94
CA PHE A 225 -12.54 -5.17 2.42
C PHE A 225 -11.82 -5.92 3.55
N PHE A 226 -11.18 -5.19 4.49
CA PHE A 226 -10.55 -5.81 5.65
C PHE A 226 -11.57 -6.46 6.59
N GLY A 227 -12.70 -5.80 6.83
CA GLY A 227 -13.82 -6.35 7.59
C GLY A 227 -14.34 -7.66 6.99
N GLY A 228 -14.45 -7.73 5.66
CA GLY A 228 -14.77 -8.95 4.93
C GLY A 228 -13.77 -10.06 5.19
N ILE A 229 -12.47 -9.76 5.18
CA ILE A 229 -11.42 -10.74 5.50
C ILE A 229 -11.58 -11.28 6.93
N VAL A 230 -11.86 -10.41 7.89
CA VAL A 230 -12.12 -10.82 9.28
C VAL A 230 -13.40 -11.65 9.37
N ALA A 231 -14.47 -11.26 8.67
CA ALA A 231 -15.75 -11.96 8.62
C ALA A 231 -15.64 -13.38 8.02
N LEU A 232 -14.70 -13.59 7.07
CA LEU A 232 -14.39 -14.93 6.56
C LEU A 232 -13.91 -15.90 7.67
N GLY A 233 -13.45 -15.39 8.81
CA GLY A 233 -13.17 -16.15 10.02
C GLY A 233 -14.38 -16.99 10.51
N ARG A 234 -15.62 -16.63 10.13
CA ARG A 234 -16.86 -17.40 10.41
C ARG A 234 -16.85 -18.79 9.75
N PHE A 235 -16.22 -18.88 8.58
CA PHE A 235 -16.08 -20.16 7.86
C PHE A 235 -14.91 -21.01 8.35
N GLY A 236 -14.01 -20.47 9.16
CA GLY A 236 -12.88 -21.18 9.75
C GLY A 236 -11.82 -20.24 10.29
N ARG A 237 -11.16 -20.63 11.38
CA ARG A 237 -10.09 -19.83 11.97
C ARG A 237 -9.00 -19.53 10.93
N ARG A 238 -8.57 -18.27 10.85
CA ARG A 238 -7.57 -17.80 9.90
C ARG A 238 -7.90 -18.19 8.45
N PHE A 239 -9.17 -18.09 8.05
CA PHE A 239 -9.64 -18.53 6.73
C PHE A 239 -8.83 -17.87 5.59
N TRP A 240 -8.56 -16.59 5.67
CA TRP A 240 -7.72 -15.86 4.72
C TRP A 240 -6.34 -16.51 4.55
N CYS A 241 -5.59 -16.68 5.65
CA CYS A 241 -4.23 -17.22 5.64
C CYS A 241 -4.19 -18.68 5.12
N ARG A 242 -5.29 -19.41 5.30
CA ARG A 242 -5.42 -20.81 4.92
C ARG A 242 -5.74 -20.98 3.44
N ASN A 243 -6.62 -20.15 2.88
CA ASN A 243 -7.24 -20.41 1.59
C ASN A 243 -6.91 -19.35 0.50
N ILE A 244 -6.58 -18.12 0.87
CA ILE A 244 -6.48 -17.00 -0.08
C ILE A 244 -5.08 -16.39 -0.12
N CYS A 245 -4.40 -16.25 1.00
CA CYS A 245 -3.15 -15.51 1.14
C CYS A 245 -2.03 -15.99 0.20
N PRO A 246 -1.58 -15.19 -0.79
CA PRO A 246 -0.54 -15.58 -1.73
C PRO A 246 0.85 -15.68 -1.09
N LEU A 247 1.21 -14.78 -0.16
CA LEU A 247 2.43 -14.90 0.63
C LEU A 247 2.45 -16.23 1.40
N GLY A 248 1.31 -16.61 2.00
CA GLY A 248 1.18 -17.90 2.67
C GLY A 248 1.33 -19.10 1.74
N ALA A 249 0.98 -18.97 0.45
CA ALA A 249 1.24 -20.00 -0.56
C ALA A 249 2.73 -20.10 -0.90
N LEU A 250 3.40 -18.94 -1.12
CA LEU A 250 4.83 -18.85 -1.41
C LEU A 250 5.66 -19.47 -0.28
N LEU A 251 5.45 -19.01 0.98
CA LEU A 251 6.16 -19.54 2.14
C LEU A 251 5.84 -21.01 2.41
N GLY A 252 4.62 -21.47 2.07
CA GLY A 252 4.23 -22.86 2.13
C GLY A 252 4.98 -23.72 1.13
N PHE A 253 5.21 -23.21 -0.07
CA PHE A 253 6.01 -23.88 -1.09
C PHE A 253 7.48 -24.01 -0.65
N LEU A 254 8.08 -22.92 -0.18
CA LEU A 254 9.45 -22.93 0.36
C LEU A 254 9.58 -23.87 1.58
N GLY A 255 8.58 -23.85 2.45
CA GLY A 255 8.57 -24.68 3.66
C GLY A 255 8.48 -26.19 3.42
N LYS A 256 8.25 -26.66 2.18
CA LYS A 256 8.32 -28.08 1.84
C LYS A 256 9.71 -28.68 2.06
N VAL A 257 10.75 -27.88 1.92
CA VAL A 257 12.14 -28.32 2.10
C VAL A 257 12.57 -28.29 3.57
N SER A 258 11.75 -27.71 4.47
CA SER A 258 12.08 -27.55 5.88
C SER A 258 12.47 -28.88 6.54
N PRO A 259 13.62 -28.93 7.24
CA PRO A 259 14.07 -30.10 7.98
C PRO A 259 13.24 -30.37 9.23
N LEU A 260 12.59 -29.34 9.80
CA LEU A 260 11.78 -29.48 11.01
C LEU A 260 10.38 -30.00 10.70
N ARG A 261 10.03 -31.13 11.31
CA ARG A 261 8.80 -31.87 11.05
C ARG A 261 8.07 -32.20 12.33
N LEU A 262 6.74 -32.32 12.24
CA LEU A 262 5.93 -32.88 13.30
C LEU A 262 5.94 -34.42 13.15
N ALA A 263 6.29 -35.13 14.22
CA ALA A 263 6.20 -36.55 14.30
C ALA A 263 5.13 -36.94 15.33
N VAL A 264 4.38 -37.98 15.03
CA VAL A 264 3.38 -38.55 15.93
C VAL A 264 3.77 -39.97 16.27
N SER A 265 4.05 -40.20 17.54
CA SER A 265 4.47 -41.53 18.04
C SER A 265 3.29 -42.50 18.10
N GLU A 266 3.59 -43.82 18.25
CA GLU A 266 2.61 -44.90 18.41
C GLU A 266 1.69 -44.70 19.64
N LYS A 267 2.10 -43.91 20.63
CA LYS A 267 1.28 -43.54 21.82
C LYS A 267 0.00 -42.75 21.48
N CYS A 268 -0.21 -42.44 20.20
CA CYS A 268 -1.35 -41.62 19.75
C CYS A 268 -2.68 -42.40 19.92
N THR A 269 -3.54 -41.90 20.78
CA THR A 269 -4.89 -42.47 21.06
C THR A 269 -5.96 -41.98 20.06
N ARG A 270 -5.61 -41.27 18.99
CA ARG A 270 -6.52 -40.70 17.98
C ARG A 270 -7.66 -39.85 18.56
N CYS A 271 -7.43 -39.16 19.68
CA CYS A 271 -8.43 -38.34 20.39
C CYS A 271 -8.85 -37.05 19.66
N MET A 272 -8.32 -36.75 18.47
CA MET A 272 -8.63 -35.63 17.58
C MET A 272 -8.42 -34.21 18.17
N ARG A 273 -7.88 -34.08 19.39
CA ARG A 273 -7.66 -32.76 20.02
C ARG A 273 -6.70 -31.88 19.23
N CYS A 274 -5.63 -32.46 18.66
CA CYS A 274 -4.65 -31.75 17.83
C CYS A 274 -5.27 -31.27 16.51
N VAL A 275 -6.18 -32.01 15.90
CA VAL A 275 -6.92 -31.65 14.68
C VAL A 275 -7.83 -30.46 14.96
N ASN A 276 -8.61 -30.50 16.05
CA ASN A 276 -9.56 -29.45 16.43
C ASN A 276 -8.85 -28.14 16.85
N GLU A 277 -7.65 -28.24 17.44
CA GLU A 277 -6.87 -27.06 17.87
C GLU A 277 -6.06 -26.44 16.72
N CYS A 278 -5.88 -27.15 15.60
CA CYS A 278 -5.08 -26.68 14.49
C CYS A 278 -5.74 -25.48 13.79
N LYS A 279 -5.23 -24.27 14.01
CA LYS A 279 -5.80 -23.03 13.49
C LYS A 279 -5.89 -22.97 11.97
N VAL A 280 -4.92 -23.57 11.28
CA VAL A 280 -4.85 -23.59 9.82
C VAL A 280 -5.30 -24.93 9.23
N GLY A 281 -5.72 -25.87 10.09
CA GLY A 281 -6.16 -27.19 9.67
C GLY A 281 -5.08 -28.01 8.96
N ALA A 282 -3.80 -27.82 9.28
CA ALA A 282 -2.69 -28.55 8.67
C ALA A 282 -2.70 -30.04 9.00
N ILE A 283 -3.28 -30.44 10.15
CA ILE A 283 -3.45 -31.84 10.53
C ILE A 283 -4.74 -32.35 9.89
N THR A 284 -4.64 -33.47 9.18
CA THR A 284 -5.76 -34.10 8.47
C THR A 284 -6.69 -34.85 9.43
N GLU A 285 -7.69 -35.56 8.90
CA GLU A 285 -8.57 -36.47 9.69
C GLU A 285 -7.78 -37.59 10.34
N ASP A 286 -6.69 -38.08 9.72
CA ASP A 286 -5.72 -38.94 10.37
C ASP A 286 -4.70 -38.09 11.15
N PRO A 287 -4.71 -38.14 12.50
CA PRO A 287 -3.78 -37.36 13.32
C PRO A 287 -2.31 -37.67 13.09
N LYS A 288 -1.98 -38.82 12.48
CA LYS A 288 -0.62 -39.20 12.11
C LYS A 288 -0.13 -38.51 10.85
N LYS A 289 -1.04 -37.93 10.04
CA LYS A 289 -0.71 -37.22 8.80
C LYS A 289 -0.90 -35.74 8.93
N TYR A 290 0.03 -34.94 8.42
CA TYR A 290 -0.09 -33.48 8.35
C TYR A 290 0.47 -32.93 7.05
N LEU A 291 -0.09 -31.79 6.64
CA LEU A 291 0.33 -31.06 5.45
C LEU A 291 1.46 -30.09 5.84
N GLY A 292 2.70 -30.42 5.49
CA GLY A 292 3.87 -29.61 5.82
C GLY A 292 3.79 -28.19 5.26
N ALA A 293 3.35 -28.04 4.01
CA ALA A 293 3.14 -26.75 3.35
C ALA A 293 2.10 -25.84 4.03
N GLU A 294 1.22 -26.39 4.88
CA GLU A 294 0.19 -25.63 5.59
C GLU A 294 0.57 -25.31 7.05
N CYS A 295 1.53 -26.02 7.61
CA CYS A 295 1.89 -25.87 9.01
C CYS A 295 2.60 -24.53 9.26
N ILE A 296 2.03 -23.71 10.16
CA ILE A 296 2.59 -22.39 10.55
C ILE A 296 3.52 -22.47 11.78
N GLY A 297 3.97 -23.65 12.18
CA GLY A 297 4.86 -23.83 13.32
C GLY A 297 4.29 -23.33 14.64
N CYS A 298 2.98 -23.37 14.86
CA CYS A 298 2.36 -22.79 16.06
C CYS A 298 2.45 -23.67 17.31
N TYR A 299 2.82 -24.93 17.13
CA TYR A 299 2.99 -25.97 18.17
C TYR A 299 1.80 -26.16 19.14
N SER A 300 0.62 -25.65 18.78
CA SER A 300 -0.60 -25.86 19.58
C SER A 300 -0.98 -27.32 19.69
N CYS A 301 -0.74 -28.13 18.65
CA CYS A 301 -0.98 -29.57 18.64
C CYS A 301 -0.15 -30.33 19.68
N ILE A 302 1.11 -29.93 19.87
CA ILE A 302 1.99 -30.50 20.91
C ILE A 302 1.43 -30.18 22.30
N ALA A 303 0.92 -28.95 22.48
CA ALA A 303 0.46 -28.47 23.77
C ALA A 303 -0.88 -29.08 24.25
N VAL A 304 -1.73 -29.55 23.33
CA VAL A 304 -3.04 -30.14 23.67
C VAL A 304 -3.02 -31.66 23.70
N CYS A 305 -1.90 -32.29 23.31
CA CYS A 305 -1.80 -33.74 23.29
C CYS A 305 -1.73 -34.29 24.72
N PRO A 306 -2.73 -35.06 25.18
CA PRO A 306 -2.79 -35.56 26.55
C PRO A 306 -1.70 -36.59 26.84
N VAL A 307 -1.30 -37.35 25.82
CA VAL A 307 -0.30 -38.43 25.92
C VAL A 307 1.06 -38.04 25.39
N SER A 308 1.28 -36.76 25.12
CA SER A 308 2.55 -36.21 24.57
C SER A 308 3.08 -36.95 23.33
N ALA A 309 2.15 -37.50 22.50
CA ALA A 309 2.50 -38.26 21.32
C ALA A 309 2.99 -37.39 20.15
N VAL A 310 2.76 -36.10 20.18
CA VAL A 310 3.19 -35.15 19.12
C VAL A 310 4.48 -34.48 19.53
N SER A 311 5.53 -34.63 18.72
CA SER A 311 6.85 -34.04 18.93
C SER A 311 7.36 -33.32 17.69
N LEU A 312 8.40 -32.51 17.88
CA LEU A 312 9.14 -31.88 16.79
C LEU A 312 10.42 -32.70 16.55
N THR A 313 10.65 -33.12 15.30
CA THR A 313 11.84 -33.88 14.92
C THR A 313 12.57 -33.18 13.78
N ALA A 314 13.91 -33.32 13.76
CA ALA A 314 14.76 -32.87 12.67
C ALA A 314 15.13 -34.09 11.81
N GLY A 315 14.74 -34.08 10.55
CA GLY A 315 15.09 -35.13 9.58
C GLY A 315 14.21 -36.41 9.66
N GLY A 316 14.19 -37.19 8.58
CA GLY A 316 13.53 -38.47 8.47
C GLY A 316 12.31 -38.49 7.53
N ALA A 317 12.29 -39.52 6.65
CA ALA A 317 11.24 -39.69 5.62
C ALA A 317 9.87 -40.11 6.18
N ASP A 318 9.82 -40.63 7.43
CA ASP A 318 8.68 -41.34 7.98
C ASP A 318 7.75 -40.53 8.90
N ALA A 319 7.85 -39.20 8.87
CA ALA A 319 7.11 -38.36 9.81
C ALA A 319 5.64 -38.09 9.45
N GLY A 320 4.99 -38.92 8.64
CA GLY A 320 3.56 -38.73 8.28
C GLY A 320 3.26 -37.44 7.50
N ARG A 321 4.27 -36.86 6.87
CA ARG A 321 4.14 -35.66 6.08
C ARG A 321 3.54 -35.97 4.71
N ASP A 322 2.40 -35.36 4.42
CA ASP A 322 1.80 -35.41 3.09
C ASP A 322 2.24 -34.14 2.34
N ASP A 323 3.27 -34.25 1.50
CA ASP A 323 3.81 -33.16 0.71
C ASP A 323 3.21 -33.07 -0.70
N ALA A 324 2.28 -33.96 -1.04
CA ALA A 324 1.64 -33.97 -2.33
C ALA A 324 0.72 -32.75 -2.50
N LEU A 325 1.25 -31.67 -3.10
CA LEU A 325 0.46 -30.61 -3.71
C LEU A 325 -0.24 -31.22 -4.94
N GLN A 326 -1.33 -31.91 -4.71
CA GLN A 326 -2.18 -32.42 -5.79
C GLN A 326 -2.92 -31.24 -6.43
N LEU A 327 -2.24 -30.51 -7.30
CA LEU A 327 -2.87 -29.50 -8.13
C LEU A 327 -3.56 -30.20 -9.31
N ASP A 328 -4.84 -29.94 -9.46
CA ASP A 328 -5.63 -30.42 -10.59
C ASP A 328 -5.18 -29.69 -11.87
N ARG A 329 -4.77 -30.44 -12.89
CA ARG A 329 -4.29 -29.90 -14.19
C ARG A 329 -5.31 -28.94 -14.81
N ARG A 330 -6.61 -29.28 -14.77
CA ARG A 330 -7.67 -28.43 -15.31
C ARG A 330 -7.75 -27.09 -14.59
N ARG A 331 -7.71 -27.09 -13.26
CA ARG A 331 -7.74 -25.87 -12.43
C ARG A 331 -6.46 -25.07 -12.55
N LEU A 332 -5.33 -25.73 -12.78
CA LEU A 332 -4.06 -25.06 -13.05
C LEU A 332 -4.14 -24.24 -14.36
N LEU A 333 -4.66 -24.85 -15.42
CA LEU A 333 -4.87 -24.17 -16.71
C LEU A 333 -5.90 -23.03 -16.58
N GLN A 334 -6.97 -23.23 -15.81
CA GLN A 334 -7.95 -22.18 -15.52
C GLN A 334 -7.32 -21.02 -14.75
N ALA A 335 -6.48 -21.28 -13.76
CA ALA A 335 -5.77 -20.24 -13.02
C ALA A 335 -4.76 -19.50 -13.89
N ALA A 336 -4.04 -20.22 -14.75
CA ALA A 336 -3.14 -19.61 -15.74
C ALA A 336 -3.92 -18.74 -16.73
N GLY A 337 -5.03 -19.25 -17.29
CA GLY A 337 -5.93 -18.48 -18.15
C GLY A 337 -6.52 -17.26 -17.47
N ALA A 338 -6.93 -17.38 -16.19
CA ALA A 338 -7.40 -16.24 -15.40
C ALA A 338 -6.30 -15.18 -15.18
N GLY A 339 -5.04 -15.62 -14.95
CA GLY A 339 -3.89 -14.71 -14.86
C GLY A 339 -3.65 -13.95 -16.17
N VAL A 340 -3.71 -14.63 -17.31
CA VAL A 340 -3.61 -14.02 -18.64
C VAL A 340 -4.79 -13.08 -18.89
N ALA A 341 -6.02 -13.51 -18.59
CA ALA A 341 -7.21 -12.69 -18.76
C ALA A 341 -7.16 -11.43 -17.88
N ALA A 342 -6.66 -11.52 -16.65
CA ALA A 342 -6.50 -10.40 -15.75
C ALA A 342 -5.49 -9.34 -16.28
N VAL A 343 -4.61 -9.71 -17.19
CA VAL A 343 -3.72 -8.78 -17.90
C VAL A 343 -4.45 -8.14 -19.10
N ILE A 344 -5.31 -8.88 -19.77
CA ILE A 344 -5.98 -8.44 -21.01
C ILE A 344 -7.25 -7.64 -20.74
N ILE A 345 -8.12 -8.09 -19.79
CA ILE A 345 -9.43 -7.49 -19.51
C ILE A 345 -9.36 -6.00 -19.11
N PRO A 346 -8.43 -5.55 -18.25
CA PRO A 346 -8.32 -4.13 -17.92
C PRO A 346 -7.96 -3.22 -19.08
N LYS A 347 -7.55 -3.79 -20.22
CA LYS A 347 -7.18 -3.06 -21.44
C LYS A 347 -8.32 -2.92 -22.43
N VAL A 348 -9.35 -3.76 -22.31
CA VAL A 348 -10.59 -3.52 -23.00
C VAL A 348 -11.18 -2.26 -22.39
N ASP A 349 -10.81 -1.14 -22.97
CA ASP A 349 -11.23 0.18 -22.55
C ASP A 349 -12.74 0.30 -22.82
N TRP A 350 -13.49 -0.04 -21.80
CA TRP A 350 -14.96 0.16 -21.81
C TRP A 350 -15.31 1.65 -21.91
N SER A 351 -14.33 2.51 -21.67
CA SER A 351 -14.41 3.95 -21.81
C SER A 351 -13.98 4.42 -23.20
N ALA A 352 -13.26 3.61 -24.00
CA ALA A 352 -12.76 4.02 -25.31
C ALA A 352 -13.88 4.48 -26.25
N LYS A 353 -15.01 3.79 -26.29
CA LYS A 353 -16.20 4.26 -27.03
C LYS A 353 -16.88 5.50 -26.44
N ARG A 354 -16.64 5.81 -25.17
CA ARG A 354 -17.09 7.06 -24.52
C ARG A 354 -16.04 8.17 -24.65
N ALA A 355 -14.76 7.83 -24.67
CA ALA A 355 -13.65 8.76 -24.84
C ALA A 355 -13.56 9.27 -26.29
N GLU A 356 -13.91 8.45 -27.27
CA GLU A 356 -14.03 8.88 -28.68
C GLU A 356 -15.19 9.87 -28.90
N ARG A 357 -16.25 9.81 -28.09
CA ARG A 357 -17.36 10.79 -28.08
C ARG A 357 -17.15 11.98 -27.16
N ALA A 358 -16.36 11.82 -26.13
CA ALA A 358 -15.84 12.89 -25.28
C ALA A 358 -14.34 12.98 -25.58
N ALA A 359 -13.98 13.58 -26.70
CA ALA A 359 -12.61 13.97 -27.03
C ALA A 359 -12.04 14.98 -26.01
N THR A 360 -12.34 14.74 -24.75
CA THR A 360 -11.77 15.41 -23.63
C THR A 360 -10.54 14.59 -23.21
N LYS A 361 -9.38 15.02 -23.67
CA LYS A 361 -8.04 14.80 -23.11
C LYS A 361 -7.99 14.96 -21.56
N PHE A 362 -9.14 14.95 -20.86
CA PHE A 362 -9.28 15.41 -19.48
C PHE A 362 -9.36 14.31 -18.43
N SER A 363 -9.62 13.03 -18.74
CA SER A 363 -9.70 12.00 -17.70
C SER A 363 -8.30 11.61 -17.21
N ASP A 364 -7.35 11.39 -18.11
CA ASP A 364 -5.95 11.13 -17.76
C ASP A 364 -5.23 12.40 -17.31
N ALA A 365 -5.75 13.56 -17.70
CA ALA A 365 -5.21 14.86 -17.33
C ALA A 365 -5.25 15.16 -15.81
N LYS A 366 -6.14 14.50 -15.05
CA LYS A 366 -6.23 14.64 -13.58
C LYS A 366 -5.42 13.60 -12.79
N LEU A 367 -4.72 12.69 -13.46
CA LEU A 367 -3.89 11.68 -12.82
C LEU A 367 -2.49 12.23 -12.47
N ILE A 368 -2.45 13.16 -11.53
CA ILE A 368 -1.21 13.78 -11.09
C ILE A 368 -0.51 12.85 -10.09
N ARG A 369 0.69 12.40 -10.42
CA ARG A 369 1.47 11.54 -9.54
C ARG A 369 2.33 12.31 -8.55
N PRO A 370 2.72 11.68 -7.40
CA PRO A 370 3.64 12.31 -6.44
C PRO A 370 4.99 12.68 -7.08
N PRO A 371 5.70 13.69 -6.54
CA PRO A 371 7.04 14.02 -7.01
C PRO A 371 7.98 12.82 -6.87
N GLY A 372 8.85 12.62 -7.85
CA GLY A 372 9.76 11.47 -7.91
C GLY A 372 9.11 10.15 -8.31
N ALA A 373 7.82 10.12 -8.66
CA ALA A 373 7.17 8.92 -9.19
C ALA A 373 7.79 8.53 -10.54
N LEU A 374 7.96 7.22 -10.76
CA LEU A 374 8.35 6.67 -12.05
C LEU A 374 7.32 7.02 -13.15
N PRO A 375 7.68 6.93 -14.44
CA PRO A 375 6.70 6.97 -15.52
C PRO A 375 5.54 6.01 -15.28
N GLU A 376 4.35 6.28 -15.82
CA GLU A 376 3.09 5.66 -15.38
C GLU A 376 3.13 4.12 -15.36
N GLU A 377 3.61 3.49 -16.43
CA GLU A 377 3.68 2.02 -16.52
C GLU A 377 4.58 1.39 -15.45
N PRO A 378 5.87 1.77 -15.32
CA PRO A 378 6.71 1.25 -14.25
C PRO A 378 6.24 1.69 -12.86
N PHE A 379 5.59 2.85 -12.72
CA PHE A 379 5.02 3.29 -11.46
C PHE A 379 3.93 2.35 -10.97
N VAL A 380 2.91 2.08 -11.80
CA VAL A 380 1.77 1.23 -11.42
C VAL A 380 2.21 -0.21 -11.16
N THR A 381 3.22 -0.70 -11.89
CA THR A 381 3.76 -2.06 -11.70
C THR A 381 4.61 -2.17 -10.43
N ALA A 382 5.34 -1.14 -10.04
CA ALA A 382 6.17 -1.12 -8.83
C ALA A 382 5.38 -0.75 -7.57
N CYS A 383 4.28 0.01 -7.70
CA CYS A 383 3.51 0.51 -6.57
C CYS A 383 2.72 -0.61 -5.86
N VAL A 384 3.08 -0.92 -4.62
CA VAL A 384 2.42 -1.96 -3.78
C VAL A 384 1.14 -1.47 -3.09
N ARG A 385 0.73 -0.22 -3.32
CA ARG A 385 -0.51 0.37 -2.77
C ARG A 385 -0.62 0.26 -1.25
N CYS A 386 0.50 0.34 -0.55
CA CYS A 386 0.56 0.22 0.91
C CYS A 386 -0.01 1.43 1.66
N GLY A 387 -0.13 2.60 1.00
CA GLY A 387 -0.63 3.83 1.60
C GLY A 387 0.37 4.63 2.42
N GLU A 388 1.63 4.18 2.57
CA GLU A 388 2.65 4.88 3.37
C GLU A 388 2.87 6.33 2.89
N CYS A 389 3.00 6.55 1.58
CA CYS A 389 3.18 7.88 1.01
C CYS A 389 1.98 8.82 1.26
N MET A 390 0.76 8.26 1.32
CA MET A 390 -0.45 9.02 1.64
C MET A 390 -0.48 9.40 3.12
N LYS A 391 -0.10 8.47 4.00
CA LYS A 391 -0.03 8.66 5.45
C LYS A 391 0.93 9.78 5.85
N VAL A 392 2.13 9.81 5.25
CA VAL A 392 3.15 10.81 5.60
C VAL A 392 2.94 12.16 4.93
N CYS A 393 1.95 12.30 4.06
CA CYS A 393 1.66 13.56 3.38
C CYS A 393 1.07 14.59 4.34
N PRO A 394 1.79 15.66 4.70
CA PRO A 394 1.35 16.59 5.74
C PRO A 394 0.14 17.43 5.33
N THR A 395 -0.08 17.58 4.04
CA THR A 395 -1.19 18.35 3.48
C THR A 395 -2.38 17.48 3.09
N ASN A 396 -2.29 16.16 3.27
CA ASN A 396 -3.26 15.16 2.80
C ASN A 396 -3.52 15.23 1.28
N ALA A 397 -2.57 15.78 0.54
CA ALA A 397 -2.66 15.95 -0.91
C ALA A 397 -2.71 14.62 -1.66
N LEU A 398 -2.04 13.58 -1.13
CA LEU A 398 -2.01 12.26 -1.73
C LEU A 398 -3.22 11.44 -1.30
N GLN A 399 -4.03 11.10 -2.27
CA GLN A 399 -5.26 10.33 -2.11
C GLN A 399 -5.18 9.02 -2.90
N PRO A 400 -5.90 7.95 -2.52
CA PRO A 400 -6.01 6.76 -3.33
C PRO A 400 -6.81 7.06 -4.61
N ALA A 401 -6.27 6.68 -5.77
CA ALA A 401 -6.95 6.79 -7.05
C ALA A 401 -8.17 5.87 -7.09
N PHE A 402 -9.30 6.38 -7.60
CA PHE A 402 -10.56 5.63 -7.67
C PHE A 402 -10.98 5.27 -9.10
N GLY A 403 -10.50 5.97 -10.09
CA GLY A 403 -10.88 5.72 -11.49
C GLY A 403 -10.11 6.60 -12.46
N GLU A 404 -9.34 7.54 -11.92
CA GLU A 404 -8.60 8.53 -12.70
C GLU A 404 -7.58 7.90 -13.66
N GLY A 405 -7.02 6.73 -13.32
CA GLY A 405 -6.07 5.98 -14.14
C GLY A 405 -6.56 4.58 -14.49
N GLY A 406 -7.88 4.35 -14.53
CA GLY A 406 -8.47 3.04 -14.76
C GLY A 406 -8.26 2.06 -13.61
N LEU A 407 -8.65 0.79 -13.82
CA LEU A 407 -8.54 -0.28 -12.80
C LEU A 407 -7.09 -0.54 -12.40
N GLN A 408 -6.15 -0.29 -13.28
CA GLN A 408 -4.72 -0.53 -13.03
C GLN A 408 -4.15 0.44 -11.99
N ALA A 409 -4.67 1.65 -11.92
CA ALA A 409 -4.24 2.68 -10.98
C ALA A 409 -5.02 2.66 -9.66
N LEU A 410 -6.05 1.81 -9.53
CA LEU A 410 -6.90 1.75 -8.34
C LEU A 410 -6.05 1.65 -7.06
N GLU A 411 -6.40 2.47 -6.05
CA GLU A 411 -5.71 2.59 -4.76
C GLU A 411 -4.24 3.05 -4.83
N SER A 412 -3.68 3.37 -6.01
CA SER A 412 -2.36 4.01 -6.09
C SER A 412 -2.44 5.50 -5.74
N PRO A 413 -1.34 6.12 -5.27
CA PRO A 413 -1.39 7.53 -4.85
C PRO A 413 -1.58 8.47 -6.04
N VAL A 414 -2.53 9.39 -5.90
CA VAL A 414 -2.79 10.52 -6.79
C VAL A 414 -2.76 11.81 -5.99
N LEU A 415 -2.16 12.85 -6.53
CA LEU A 415 -2.20 14.18 -5.96
C LEU A 415 -3.55 14.83 -6.28
N VAL A 416 -4.26 15.28 -5.25
CA VAL A 416 -5.53 15.99 -5.38
C VAL A 416 -5.38 17.40 -4.81
N PRO A 417 -5.02 18.39 -5.62
CA PRO A 417 -4.65 19.73 -5.17
C PRO A 417 -5.73 20.42 -4.34
N ARG A 418 -6.99 20.17 -4.67
CA ARG A 418 -8.14 20.75 -3.94
C ARG A 418 -8.27 20.22 -2.50
N VAL A 419 -7.81 19.00 -2.21
CA VAL A 419 -7.71 18.45 -0.85
C VAL A 419 -6.52 19.08 -0.12
N GLY A 420 -5.37 19.11 -0.80
CA GLY A 420 -4.15 19.72 -0.27
C GLY A 420 -3.09 19.91 -1.35
N PRO A 421 -2.27 20.96 -1.27
CA PRO A 421 -1.18 21.18 -2.21
C PRO A 421 0.03 20.32 -1.87
N CYS A 422 0.90 20.08 -2.84
CA CYS A 422 2.20 19.47 -2.59
C CYS A 422 3.16 20.51 -1.97
N SER A 423 3.46 20.39 -0.67
CA SER A 423 4.34 21.33 0.03
C SER A 423 5.75 21.36 -0.57
N GLN A 424 6.30 22.53 -0.82
CA GLN A 424 7.61 22.73 -1.43
C GLN A 424 8.75 22.15 -0.57
N ALA A 425 8.67 22.31 0.75
CA ALA A 425 9.68 21.87 1.71
C ALA A 425 9.44 20.42 2.23
N CYS A 426 8.99 19.50 1.37
CA CYS A 426 8.68 18.13 1.77
C CYS A 426 9.10 17.11 0.70
N ASN A 427 9.78 16.04 1.13
CA ASN A 427 10.22 14.93 0.26
C ASN A 427 9.84 13.54 0.81
N LEU A 428 8.95 13.47 1.81
CA LEU A 428 8.66 12.27 2.58
C LEU A 428 8.08 11.11 1.76
N CYS A 429 7.25 11.40 0.74
CA CYS A 429 6.64 10.34 -0.07
C CYS A 429 7.68 9.46 -0.78
N GLY A 430 8.83 10.04 -1.19
CA GLY A 430 9.95 9.30 -1.77
C GLY A 430 10.74 8.51 -0.72
N SER A 431 10.90 9.04 0.49
CA SER A 431 11.70 8.40 1.54
C SER A 431 11.04 7.14 2.12
N VAL A 432 9.69 7.09 2.16
CA VAL A 432 8.94 5.94 2.71
C VAL A 432 8.51 4.91 1.68
N CYS A 433 8.83 5.08 0.40
CA CYS A 433 8.40 4.15 -0.64
C CYS A 433 9.27 2.87 -0.64
N PRO A 434 8.74 1.68 -0.24
CA PRO A 434 9.54 0.47 -0.09
C PRO A 434 10.09 -0.04 -1.43
N THR A 435 9.31 0.07 -2.50
CA THR A 435 9.63 -0.45 -3.84
C THR A 435 10.30 0.57 -4.74
N ARG A 436 10.48 1.81 -4.26
CA ARG A 436 10.97 2.94 -5.07
C ARG A 436 10.12 3.21 -6.32
N ALA A 437 8.83 2.93 -6.26
CA ALA A 437 7.88 3.43 -7.24
C ALA A 437 7.85 4.98 -7.23
N ILE A 438 8.06 5.56 -6.05
CA ILE A 438 8.43 6.96 -5.87
C ILE A 438 9.91 6.95 -5.46
N GLU A 439 10.78 7.44 -6.31
CA GLU A 439 12.20 7.51 -6.01
C GLU A 439 12.48 8.60 -4.96
N PRO A 440 13.39 8.35 -3.99
CA PRO A 440 13.78 9.37 -3.03
C PRO A 440 14.44 10.55 -3.77
N PHE A 441 14.15 11.77 -3.31
CA PHE A 441 14.66 13.02 -3.86
C PHE A 441 14.96 14.01 -2.74
N THR A 442 15.86 14.94 -2.97
CA THR A 442 16.17 16.03 -2.05
C THR A 442 15.16 17.17 -2.18
N ILE A 443 15.14 18.08 -1.20
CA ILE A 443 14.30 19.29 -1.28
C ILE A 443 14.71 20.17 -2.47
N GLU A 444 16.01 20.24 -2.77
CA GLU A 444 16.53 20.97 -3.93
C GLU A 444 16.04 20.34 -5.25
N GLU A 445 16.16 19.03 -5.38
CA GLU A 445 15.68 18.29 -6.56
C GLU A 445 14.20 18.51 -6.80
N LYS A 446 13.41 18.68 -5.74
CA LYS A 446 11.96 18.93 -5.87
C LYS A 446 11.61 20.16 -6.68
N SER A 447 12.47 21.18 -6.69
CA SER A 447 12.23 22.43 -7.39
C SER A 447 12.13 22.26 -8.92
N TYR A 448 12.63 21.13 -9.46
CA TYR A 448 12.58 20.81 -10.89
C TYR A 448 11.87 19.50 -11.22
N LEU A 449 11.16 18.90 -10.25
CA LEU A 449 10.27 17.76 -10.51
C LEU A 449 8.90 18.24 -10.97
N TYR A 450 8.62 18.08 -12.26
CA TYR A 450 7.38 18.51 -12.89
C TYR A 450 6.29 17.44 -12.72
N LEU A 451 5.20 17.80 -12.03
CA LEU A 451 4.05 16.92 -11.74
C LEU A 451 2.91 17.13 -12.74
N GLY A 452 2.87 18.33 -13.33
CA GLY A 452 1.84 18.77 -14.23
C GLY A 452 1.86 20.28 -14.38
N THR A 453 0.81 20.84 -14.99
CA THR A 453 0.68 22.27 -15.25
C THR A 453 -0.66 22.79 -14.75
N ALA A 454 -0.67 23.98 -14.14
CA ALA A 454 -1.89 24.67 -13.77
C ALA A 454 -2.50 25.37 -15.00
N VAL A 455 -3.83 25.38 -15.09
CA VAL A 455 -4.58 26.05 -16.15
C VAL A 455 -5.70 26.88 -15.53
N VAL A 456 -5.89 28.10 -15.99
CA VAL A 456 -6.95 29.01 -15.52
C VAL A 456 -8.19 28.83 -16.41
N ASP A 457 -9.32 28.50 -15.79
CA ASP A 457 -10.62 28.60 -16.44
C ASP A 457 -11.08 30.06 -16.44
N ARG A 458 -10.99 30.71 -17.60
CA ARG A 458 -11.29 32.12 -17.77
C ARG A 458 -12.76 32.44 -17.50
N ASN A 459 -13.67 31.48 -17.75
CA ASN A 459 -15.10 31.67 -17.54
C ASN A 459 -15.48 31.68 -16.04
N MET A 460 -14.65 31.07 -15.20
CA MET A 460 -14.89 30.98 -13.76
C MET A 460 -13.99 31.91 -12.94
N CYS A 461 -12.87 32.38 -13.52
CA CYS A 461 -11.90 33.20 -12.82
C CYS A 461 -12.46 34.62 -12.57
N ILE A 462 -12.42 35.09 -11.32
CA ILE A 462 -12.93 36.39 -10.89
C ILE A 462 -12.31 37.53 -11.72
N ALA A 463 -11.01 37.46 -12.01
CA ALA A 463 -10.30 38.47 -12.76
C ALA A 463 -10.61 38.44 -14.27
N TRP A 464 -10.88 37.26 -14.82
CA TRP A 464 -11.19 37.11 -16.24
C TRP A 464 -12.70 37.27 -16.55
N ALA A 465 -13.59 36.68 -15.72
CA ALA A 465 -15.02 36.68 -15.98
C ALA A 465 -15.75 37.93 -15.47
N ASN A 466 -15.29 38.46 -14.32
CA ASN A 466 -16.03 39.52 -13.61
C ASN A 466 -15.26 40.87 -13.61
N ASP A 467 -14.11 40.96 -14.26
CA ASP A 467 -13.24 42.14 -14.29
C ASP A 467 -12.93 42.73 -12.88
N LYS A 468 -12.81 41.86 -11.88
CA LYS A 468 -12.50 42.20 -10.50
C LYS A 468 -11.07 41.79 -10.15
N GLN A 469 -10.32 42.68 -9.51
CA GLN A 469 -8.96 42.38 -9.08
C GLN A 469 -8.92 41.17 -8.15
N CYS A 470 -8.07 40.19 -8.48
CA CYS A 470 -7.81 39.00 -7.67
C CYS A 470 -6.38 38.51 -7.90
N LEU A 471 -5.58 38.45 -6.82
CA LEU A 471 -4.14 38.10 -6.87
C LEU A 471 -3.85 36.78 -6.13
N ILE A 472 -4.84 36.13 -5.56
CA ILE A 472 -4.68 34.99 -4.61
C ILE A 472 -3.84 33.85 -5.18
N CYS A 473 -4.02 33.48 -6.45
CA CYS A 473 -3.26 32.39 -7.06
C CYS A 473 -1.80 32.76 -7.32
N ASP A 474 -1.51 34.03 -7.61
CA ASP A 474 -0.18 34.58 -7.79
C ASP A 474 0.57 34.62 -6.45
N GLU A 475 -0.02 35.24 -5.43
CA GLU A 475 0.51 35.26 -4.06
C GLU A 475 0.76 33.87 -3.46
N ALA A 476 -0.05 32.88 -3.82
CA ALA A 476 0.10 31.51 -3.38
C ALA A 476 1.22 30.74 -4.12
N CYS A 477 1.73 31.26 -5.25
CA CYS A 477 2.68 30.56 -6.09
C CYS A 477 4.11 30.66 -5.57
N SER A 478 4.59 29.65 -4.85
CA SER A 478 5.98 29.61 -4.33
C SER A 478 7.05 29.41 -5.42
N TYR A 479 6.67 29.28 -6.68
CA TYR A 479 7.59 29.07 -7.81
C TYR A 479 7.62 30.25 -8.78
N ASP A 480 6.85 31.33 -8.49
CA ASP A 480 6.72 32.53 -9.34
C ASP A 480 6.31 32.20 -10.78
N ALA A 481 5.50 31.13 -10.95
CA ALA A 481 5.03 30.69 -12.24
C ALA A 481 3.75 31.40 -12.73
N ILE A 482 3.20 32.30 -11.93
CA ILE A 482 1.98 33.06 -12.26
C ILE A 482 2.35 34.54 -12.31
N SER A 483 2.01 35.19 -13.40
CA SER A 483 2.18 36.62 -13.58
C SER A 483 0.84 37.31 -13.84
N GLN A 484 0.77 38.63 -13.61
CA GLN A 484 -0.46 39.41 -13.80
C GLN A 484 -0.35 40.25 -15.09
N LYS A 485 -1.11 39.87 -16.13
CA LYS A 485 -1.23 40.67 -17.34
C LYS A 485 -2.31 41.72 -17.14
N LYS A 486 -1.92 43.00 -17.12
CA LYS A 486 -2.87 44.11 -17.00
C LYS A 486 -3.66 44.28 -18.30
N THR A 487 -4.96 44.16 -18.23
CA THR A 487 -5.87 44.40 -19.36
C THR A 487 -7.08 45.17 -18.83
N GLY A 488 -7.34 46.39 -19.33
CA GLY A 488 -8.45 47.20 -18.84
C GLY A 488 -8.31 47.66 -17.37
N GLY A 489 -7.08 47.79 -16.87
CA GLY A 489 -6.81 48.19 -15.47
C GLY A 489 -6.85 47.03 -14.45
N VAL A 490 -7.30 45.85 -14.83
CA VAL A 490 -7.36 44.66 -13.97
C VAL A 490 -6.22 43.72 -14.30
N GLY A 491 -5.53 43.22 -13.25
CA GLY A 491 -4.52 42.19 -13.38
C GLY A 491 -5.17 40.81 -13.57
N ARG A 492 -4.89 40.17 -14.69
CA ARG A 492 -5.40 38.84 -15.03
C ARG A 492 -4.29 37.79 -14.91
N PRO A 493 -4.48 36.68 -14.17
CA PRO A 493 -3.44 35.68 -13.98
C PRO A 493 -3.12 34.94 -15.26
N VAL A 494 -1.82 34.79 -15.52
CA VAL A 494 -1.24 34.08 -16.66
C VAL A 494 -0.17 33.13 -16.11
N ILE A 495 -0.17 31.88 -16.56
CA ILE A 495 0.72 30.84 -16.05
C ILE A 495 1.85 30.58 -17.04
N ASP A 496 3.09 30.63 -16.56
CA ASP A 496 4.24 30.13 -17.32
C ASP A 496 4.38 28.62 -17.11
N GLU A 497 4.02 27.85 -18.12
CA GLU A 497 4.04 26.38 -18.08
C GLU A 497 5.46 25.82 -17.95
N ARG A 498 6.49 26.57 -18.31
CA ARG A 498 7.91 26.18 -18.19
C ARG A 498 8.38 26.23 -16.73
N ILE A 499 7.81 27.15 -15.95
CA ILE A 499 8.13 27.37 -14.53
C ILE A 499 7.22 26.54 -13.63
N CYS A 500 5.95 26.35 -14.03
CA CYS A 500 4.96 25.66 -13.24
C CYS A 500 5.32 24.18 -13.02
N VAL A 501 5.44 23.77 -11.76
CA VAL A 501 5.72 22.36 -11.38
C VAL A 501 4.45 21.55 -11.07
N GLY A 502 3.27 22.16 -11.11
CA GLY A 502 2.00 21.48 -10.82
C GLY A 502 1.78 21.14 -9.34
N CYS A 503 2.32 21.91 -8.41
CA CYS A 503 2.21 21.64 -6.97
C CYS A 503 0.80 21.83 -6.39
N GLY A 504 -0.07 22.60 -7.05
CA GLY A 504 -1.47 22.80 -6.68
C GLY A 504 -1.74 23.84 -5.59
N LEU A 505 -0.76 24.63 -5.19
CA LEU A 505 -0.95 25.72 -4.22
C LEU A 505 -2.00 26.73 -4.72
N CYS A 506 -1.91 27.15 -5.99
CA CYS A 506 -2.85 28.06 -6.62
C CYS A 506 -4.28 27.49 -6.69
N GLU A 507 -4.44 26.20 -7.00
CA GLU A 507 -5.76 25.53 -7.03
C GLU A 507 -6.38 25.46 -5.64
N ARG A 508 -5.57 25.15 -4.61
CA ARG A 508 -6.04 25.09 -3.22
C ARG A 508 -6.44 26.47 -2.69
N ALA A 509 -5.68 27.49 -3.04
CA ALA A 509 -5.90 28.87 -2.59
C ALA A 509 -7.08 29.55 -3.30
N CYS A 510 -7.47 29.08 -4.50
CA CYS A 510 -8.53 29.72 -5.29
C CYS A 510 -9.85 29.84 -4.52
N PRO A 511 -10.43 31.05 -4.37
CA PRO A 511 -11.62 31.29 -3.57
C PRO A 511 -12.91 30.84 -4.27
N VAL A 512 -12.88 30.60 -5.59
CA VAL A 512 -14.04 30.14 -6.35
C VAL A 512 -14.50 28.76 -5.89
N GLN A 513 -15.75 28.63 -5.51
CA GLN A 513 -16.35 27.38 -5.02
C GLN A 513 -17.42 26.87 -6.00
N PRO A 514 -17.67 25.53 -6.08
CA PRO A 514 -16.99 24.47 -5.34
C PRO A 514 -15.68 23.98 -6.00
N GLN A 515 -15.47 24.23 -7.29
CA GLN A 515 -14.41 23.59 -8.06
C GLN A 515 -13.09 24.39 -8.13
N GLY A 516 -13.15 25.70 -7.96
CA GLY A 516 -12.04 26.59 -8.27
C GLY A 516 -12.07 27.05 -9.73
N ALA A 517 -11.32 28.12 -10.04
CA ALA A 517 -11.14 28.64 -11.40
C ALA A 517 -9.72 28.37 -11.94
N ILE A 518 -8.89 27.68 -11.19
CA ILE A 518 -7.55 27.24 -11.61
C ILE A 518 -7.40 25.77 -11.22
N HIS A 519 -6.96 24.98 -12.17
CA HIS A 519 -6.85 23.52 -12.01
C HIS A 519 -5.48 23.04 -12.46
N VAL A 520 -4.93 22.08 -11.73
CA VAL A 520 -3.70 21.39 -12.15
C VAL A 520 -4.06 20.13 -12.93
N TYR A 521 -3.39 19.96 -14.06
CA TYR A 521 -3.51 18.79 -14.93
C TYR A 521 -2.14 18.11 -15.06
N ALA A 522 -2.14 16.82 -15.33
CA ALA A 522 -0.92 16.05 -15.59
C ALA A 522 -0.24 16.41 -16.93
N SER A 523 -0.85 17.26 -17.76
CA SER A 523 -0.21 17.86 -18.92
C SER A 523 1.04 18.61 -18.47
N GLY A 524 2.17 18.42 -19.18
CA GLY A 524 3.45 19.02 -18.76
C GLY A 524 4.23 18.19 -17.73
N ASP A 525 3.73 17.01 -17.32
CA ASP A 525 4.48 16.00 -16.57
C ASP A 525 5.72 15.55 -17.36
N LYS A 526 6.88 15.62 -16.71
CA LYS A 526 8.18 15.30 -17.32
C LYS A 526 8.84 14.07 -16.67
N ARG A 527 8.06 13.17 -16.08
CA ARG A 527 8.56 11.94 -15.45
C ARG A 527 9.28 10.98 -16.42
N HIS A 528 9.09 11.16 -17.73
CA HIS A 528 9.80 10.43 -18.77
C HIS A 528 11.25 10.87 -18.96
N LEU A 529 11.60 12.10 -18.50
CA LEU A 529 12.94 12.65 -18.52
C LEU A 529 13.72 12.21 -17.27
N SER A 530 15.03 12.02 -17.41
CA SER A 530 15.92 11.82 -16.27
C SER A 530 15.94 13.07 -15.37
N ARG A 531 16.32 12.92 -14.11
CA ARG A 531 16.44 14.05 -13.17
C ARG A 531 17.42 15.10 -13.65
N ARG A 532 18.50 14.68 -14.31
CA ARG A 532 19.49 15.58 -14.90
C ARG A 532 18.85 16.44 -16.00
N GLU A 533 18.14 15.82 -16.92
CA GLU A 533 17.43 16.55 -17.99
C GLU A 533 16.37 17.50 -17.43
N GLN A 534 15.62 17.10 -16.40
CA GLN A 534 14.63 17.97 -15.76
C GLN A 534 15.31 19.19 -15.10
N ARG A 535 16.47 18.99 -14.47
CA ARG A 535 17.27 20.08 -13.88
C ARG A 535 17.79 21.01 -14.95
N ASP A 536 18.44 20.45 -15.99
CA ASP A 536 19.02 21.25 -17.08
C ASP A 536 17.95 22.08 -17.77
N LEU A 537 16.76 21.53 -17.98
CA LEU A 537 15.60 22.25 -18.48
C LEU A 537 15.18 23.42 -17.56
N ARG A 538 15.20 23.22 -16.24
CA ARG A 538 14.88 24.26 -15.27
C ARG A 538 15.90 25.39 -15.27
N GLU A 539 17.18 25.07 -15.42
CA GLU A 539 18.26 26.04 -15.51
C GLU A 539 18.17 26.88 -16.79
N GLN A 540 17.85 26.25 -17.93
CA GLN A 540 17.61 26.96 -19.19
C GLN A 540 16.46 27.97 -19.08
N VAL A 541 15.33 27.54 -18.50
CA VAL A 541 14.16 28.42 -18.30
C VAL A 541 14.48 29.63 -17.39
N LYS A 542 15.36 29.47 -16.41
CA LYS A 542 15.79 30.60 -15.55
C LYS A 542 16.65 31.63 -16.27
N GLN A 543 17.35 31.21 -17.32
CA GLN A 543 18.25 32.07 -18.12
C GLN A 543 17.52 32.79 -19.26
N GLU A 544 16.37 32.27 -19.69
CA GLU A 544 15.59 32.90 -20.76
C GLU A 544 14.71 34.04 -20.18
N PRO A 545 14.80 35.26 -20.72
CA PRO A 545 13.89 36.34 -20.34
C PRO A 545 12.44 35.90 -20.69
N VAL A 546 11.48 36.36 -19.87
CA VAL A 546 10.04 36.13 -20.10
C VAL A 546 9.65 36.87 -21.39
N SER A 547 9.84 36.20 -22.54
CA SER A 547 9.34 36.72 -23.81
C SER A 547 7.82 36.54 -23.84
N GLU A 548 7.12 37.49 -24.44
CA GLU A 548 5.67 37.46 -24.63
C GLU A 548 5.26 36.15 -25.32
N LEU A 549 4.70 35.23 -24.55
CA LEU A 549 4.28 33.94 -25.07
C LEU A 549 3.05 34.11 -25.98
N PRO A 550 3.09 33.60 -27.22
CA PRO A 550 1.89 33.48 -28.03
C PRO A 550 0.98 32.41 -27.42
N TYR A 551 -0.16 32.82 -26.90
CA TYR A 551 -1.19 31.88 -26.43
C TYR A 551 -1.83 31.18 -27.63
N PRO A 552 -1.87 29.84 -27.64
CA PRO A 552 -2.80 29.16 -28.51
C PRO A 552 -4.22 29.55 -28.05
N ASN A 553 -5.01 30.05 -28.95
CA ASN A 553 -6.43 30.32 -28.75
C ASN A 553 -7.13 29.02 -28.32
N LEU A 554 -7.54 28.92 -27.06
CA LEU A 554 -8.53 27.95 -26.55
C LEU A 554 -9.84 28.68 -26.37
#